data_c5bfcd06815569c2b060110ee2465aac
#
_entry.id   c5bfcd06815569c2b060110ee2465aac
#
_cell.length_a   1.000
_cell.length_b   1.000
_cell.length_c   1.000
_cell.angle_alpha   90.00
_cell.angle_beta   90.00
_cell.angle_gamma   90.00
#
_symmetry.space_group_name_H-M   'P 1'
#
loop_
_entity.id
_entity.type
_entity.pdbx_description
1 polymer ?
#
loop_
_entity_poly.entity_id
_entity_poly.type
_entity_poly.pdbx_seq_one_letter_code
_entity_poly.pdbx_strand_id
1 'polypeptide(L)'
;MKNKKNFFLDIFPPPDYLRMPVLCLDLSDKSLKYIELQRKNGAVSVRRFGSYALEEGIIEKGEIKQKERLISFLKPIREKLKTELIIASLPEEKVFLSRIKFPLMEEDKIKEALSLQLDEYVPLPDTEAIFDFDIINDFIGNKGQVHLHLNLAAFPRSFVESYRDIFTGAGFIPVAFEMEAQAFARAVVPKEEMGDVMVVDFGRSRTTFAIASGGKVQFATTINLAGEEIEKAFISHLKIDRSEVEKAKRDIGLTKRK
;
A
#
# COMPACT_ATOMS: atom_id res chain seq x y z
N MET A 1 -14.33 3.01 17.33
CA MET A 1 -13.73 2.91 18.69
C MET A 1 -13.05 4.22 19.05
N LYS A 2 -13.42 4.86 20.16
CA LYS A 2 -12.59 5.92 20.74
C LYS A 2 -11.27 5.28 21.13
N ASN A 3 -10.21 5.62 20.42
CA ASN A 3 -8.86 5.32 20.85
C ASN A 3 -8.72 5.78 22.31
N LYS A 4 -8.76 4.86 23.27
CA LYS A 4 -8.45 5.18 24.65
C LYS A 4 -7.00 5.67 24.63
N LYS A 5 -6.84 7.00 24.53
CA LYS A 5 -5.53 7.63 24.76
C LYS A 5 -5.05 7.08 26.07
N ASN A 6 -3.98 6.33 26.04
CA ASN A 6 -3.44 5.75 27.24
C ASN A 6 -2.67 6.87 27.93
N PHE A 7 -3.36 7.61 28.82
CA PHE A 7 -2.85 8.78 29.55
C PHE A 7 -1.45 8.53 30.15
N PHE A 8 -1.19 7.29 30.54
CA PHE A 8 0.12 6.90 31.07
C PHE A 8 1.23 6.99 29.98
N LEU A 9 0.95 6.61 28.75
CA LEU A 9 1.91 6.69 27.65
C LEU A 9 2.11 8.11 27.11
N ASP A 10 1.16 9.01 27.37
CA ASP A 10 1.32 10.43 27.04
C ASP A 10 2.26 11.13 28.04
N ILE A 11 2.26 10.71 29.33
CA ILE A 11 3.13 11.25 30.36
C ILE A 11 4.52 10.56 30.37
N PHE A 12 4.51 9.23 30.16
CA PHE A 12 5.71 8.39 30.13
C PHE A 12 5.78 7.68 28.77
N PRO A 13 6.15 8.39 27.69
CA PRO A 13 6.33 7.73 26.41
C PRO A 13 7.43 6.68 26.49
N PRO A 14 7.27 5.52 25.84
CA PRO A 14 8.31 4.51 25.83
C PRO A 14 9.62 5.12 25.32
N PRO A 15 10.74 4.85 26.01
CA PRO A 15 12.05 5.33 25.59
C PRO A 15 12.35 4.91 24.14
N ASP A 16 13.15 5.70 23.43
CA ASP A 16 13.43 5.47 22.00
C ASP A 16 14.06 4.08 21.71
N TYR A 17 14.80 3.51 22.68
CA TYR A 17 15.36 2.16 22.55
C TYR A 17 14.32 1.02 22.59
N LEU A 18 13.10 1.28 23.09
CA LEU A 18 11.98 0.34 23.04
C LEU A 18 11.14 0.46 21.77
N ARG A 19 11.45 1.44 20.92
CA ARG A 19 10.78 1.62 19.63
C ARG A 19 11.53 0.82 18.58
N MET A 20 10.86 -0.15 18.01
CA MET A 20 11.43 -0.91 16.90
C MET A 20 11.56 0.00 15.67
N PRO A 21 12.78 0.22 15.14
CA PRO A 21 12.92 0.93 13.86
C PRO A 21 12.32 0.07 12.76
N VAL A 22 11.31 0.58 12.08
CA VAL A 22 10.65 -0.09 10.95
C VAL A 22 10.93 0.70 9.69
N LEU A 23 11.35 0.00 8.65
CA LEU A 23 11.55 0.53 7.32
C LEU A 23 10.29 0.28 6.49
N CYS A 24 9.70 1.34 5.94
CA CYS A 24 8.61 1.19 4.98
C CYS A 24 9.19 1.00 3.59
N LEU A 25 8.74 -0.04 2.89
CA LEU A 25 9.17 -0.41 1.54
C LEU A 25 7.99 -0.36 0.58
N ASP A 26 8.24 0.26 -0.58
CA ASP A 26 7.37 0.22 -1.74
C ASP A 26 8.13 -0.44 -2.89
N LEU A 27 7.71 -1.65 -3.25
CA LEU A 27 8.34 -2.48 -4.28
C LEU A 27 7.46 -2.55 -5.52
N SER A 28 7.83 -1.79 -6.53
CA SER A 28 7.14 -1.74 -7.82
C SER A 28 7.91 -2.49 -8.91
N ASP A 29 7.32 -2.58 -10.11
CA ASP A 29 7.92 -3.25 -11.27
C ASP A 29 9.30 -2.69 -11.67
N LYS A 30 9.56 -1.42 -11.37
CA LYS A 30 10.76 -0.70 -11.84
C LYS A 30 11.66 -0.19 -10.71
N SER A 31 11.21 -0.24 -9.47
CA SER A 31 11.97 0.35 -8.36
C SER A 31 11.56 -0.20 -7.00
N LEU A 32 12.51 -0.18 -6.08
CA LEU A 32 12.28 -0.25 -4.66
C LEU A 32 12.44 1.16 -4.09
N LYS A 33 11.41 1.68 -3.45
CA LYS A 33 11.50 2.91 -2.65
C LYS A 33 11.44 2.56 -1.17
N TYR A 34 12.08 3.38 -0.35
CA TYR A 34 12.05 3.17 1.09
C TYR A 34 12.01 4.49 1.84
N ILE A 35 11.36 4.45 3.00
CA ILE A 35 11.34 5.54 3.97
C ILE A 35 11.42 4.96 5.39
N GLU A 36 12.21 5.60 6.23
CA GLU A 36 12.25 5.33 7.66
C GLU A 36 11.85 6.58 8.42
N LEU A 37 10.82 6.43 9.23
CA LEU A 37 10.30 7.52 10.07
C LEU A 37 10.85 7.39 11.49
N GLN A 38 11.04 8.53 12.14
CA GLN A 38 11.38 8.60 13.56
C GLN A 38 10.45 9.59 14.26
N ARG A 39 10.22 9.37 15.53
CA ARG A 39 9.51 10.35 16.36
C ARG A 39 10.55 11.11 17.20
N LYS A 40 10.59 12.43 17.04
CA LYS A 40 11.48 13.32 17.80
C LYS A 40 10.65 14.44 18.41
N ASN A 41 10.75 14.61 19.72
CA ASN A 41 9.99 15.66 20.45
C ASN A 41 8.48 15.59 20.19
N GLY A 42 7.89 14.39 20.14
CA GLY A 42 6.47 14.20 19.88
C GLY A 42 6.04 14.29 18.41
N ALA A 43 6.87 14.83 17.53
CA ALA A 43 6.61 14.94 16.09
C ALA A 43 7.22 13.79 15.30
N VAL A 44 6.54 13.38 14.23
CA VAL A 44 7.07 12.41 13.26
C VAL A 44 7.94 13.16 12.26
N SER A 45 9.14 12.65 12.00
CA SER A 45 10.08 13.19 11.02
C SER A 45 10.69 12.05 10.19
N VAL A 46 11.15 12.40 8.99
CA VAL A 46 11.86 11.45 8.14
C VAL A 46 13.28 11.28 8.65
N ARG A 47 13.70 10.04 8.93
CA ARG A 47 15.07 9.71 9.28
C ARG A 47 15.93 9.54 8.04
N ARG A 48 15.43 8.79 7.08
CA ARG A 48 16.06 8.55 5.77
C ARG A 48 15.04 8.06 4.76
N PHE A 49 15.32 8.28 3.50
CA PHE A 49 14.54 7.79 2.38
C PHE A 49 15.44 7.59 1.16
N GLY A 50 14.95 6.88 0.16
CA GLY A 50 15.64 6.72 -1.09
C GLY A 50 14.95 5.73 -2.02
N SER A 51 15.60 5.48 -3.16
CA SER A 51 15.11 4.53 -4.14
C SER A 51 16.26 3.79 -4.80
N TYR A 52 15.96 2.59 -5.27
CA TYR A 52 16.84 1.76 -6.09
C TYR A 52 16.07 1.35 -7.33
N ALA A 53 16.69 1.50 -8.50
CA ALA A 53 16.11 1.01 -9.75
C ALA A 53 16.13 -0.51 -9.76
N LEU A 54 15.04 -1.13 -10.19
CA LEU A 54 14.91 -2.56 -10.39
C LEU A 54 15.00 -2.86 -11.89
N GLU A 55 15.70 -3.93 -12.25
CA GLU A 55 15.79 -4.39 -13.62
C GLU A 55 14.43 -4.87 -14.15
N GLU A 56 14.17 -4.62 -15.41
CA GLU A 56 12.94 -5.06 -16.07
C GLU A 56 12.80 -6.58 -16.10
N GLY A 57 11.56 -7.06 -15.99
CA GLY A 57 11.24 -8.48 -16.02
C GLY A 57 11.47 -9.24 -14.72
N ILE A 58 11.94 -8.58 -13.66
CA ILE A 58 12.00 -9.20 -12.31
C ILE A 58 10.62 -9.21 -11.68
N ILE A 59 9.91 -8.10 -11.77
CA ILE A 59 8.49 -7.96 -11.38
C ILE A 59 7.73 -7.42 -12.59
N GLU A 60 6.57 -8.00 -12.89
CA GLU A 60 5.70 -7.57 -13.97
C GLU A 60 4.25 -7.53 -13.48
N LYS A 61 3.63 -6.36 -13.55
CA LYS A 61 2.25 -6.13 -13.06
C LYS A 61 2.05 -6.61 -11.63
N GLY A 62 3.01 -6.28 -10.76
CA GLY A 62 3.01 -6.69 -9.36
C GLY A 62 3.32 -8.18 -9.12
N GLU A 63 3.48 -9.00 -10.15
CA GLU A 63 3.87 -10.40 -10.00
C GLU A 63 5.38 -10.59 -10.06
N ILE A 64 5.92 -11.30 -9.09
CA ILE A 64 7.33 -11.64 -9.03
C ILE A 64 7.63 -12.75 -10.02
N LYS A 65 8.40 -12.45 -11.07
CA LYS A 65 8.77 -13.40 -12.13
C LYS A 65 10.12 -14.07 -11.87
N GLN A 66 11.04 -13.39 -11.20
CA GLN A 66 12.41 -13.86 -10.99
C GLN A 66 12.81 -13.75 -9.51
N LYS A 67 12.37 -14.71 -8.70
CA LYS A 67 12.51 -14.72 -7.24
C LYS A 67 13.97 -14.57 -6.78
N GLU A 68 14.86 -15.38 -7.32
CA GLU A 68 16.28 -15.41 -6.90
C GLU A 68 16.99 -14.09 -7.23
N ARG A 69 16.68 -13.51 -8.39
CA ARG A 69 17.25 -12.20 -8.78
C ARG A 69 16.76 -11.08 -7.88
N LEU A 70 15.48 -11.11 -7.50
CA LEU A 70 14.92 -10.12 -6.58
C LEU A 70 15.53 -10.25 -5.18
N ILE A 71 15.70 -11.48 -4.67
CA ILE A 71 16.40 -11.71 -3.40
C ILE A 71 17.84 -11.18 -3.47
N SER A 72 18.55 -11.47 -4.55
CA SER A 72 19.94 -11.01 -4.76
C SER A 72 20.04 -9.49 -4.85
N PHE A 73 19.03 -8.83 -5.43
CA PHE A 73 18.92 -7.38 -5.47
C PHE A 73 18.68 -6.77 -4.08
N LEU A 74 17.83 -7.40 -3.27
CA LEU A 74 17.42 -6.89 -1.96
C LEU A 74 18.48 -7.08 -0.87
N LYS A 75 19.28 -8.15 -0.89
CA LYS A 75 20.29 -8.45 0.12
C LYS A 75 21.28 -7.30 0.40
N PRO A 76 22.00 -6.73 -0.61
CA PRO A 76 22.91 -5.64 -0.35
C PRO A 76 22.23 -4.37 0.15
N ILE A 77 20.95 -4.17 -0.24
CA ILE A 77 20.14 -3.04 0.26
C ILE A 77 19.87 -3.21 1.75
N ARG A 78 19.45 -4.40 2.17
CA ARG A 78 19.24 -4.72 3.59
C ARG A 78 20.52 -4.50 4.40
N GLU A 79 21.65 -4.98 3.94
CA GLU A 79 22.94 -4.81 4.62
C GLU A 79 23.31 -3.33 4.77
N LYS A 80 23.11 -2.54 3.71
CA LYS A 80 23.38 -1.10 3.72
C LYS A 80 22.45 -0.35 4.66
N LEU A 81 21.17 -0.72 4.71
CA LEU A 81 20.16 -0.05 5.53
C LEU A 81 20.23 -0.48 7.01
N LYS A 82 20.81 -1.62 7.33
CA LYS A 82 20.99 -2.13 8.72
C LYS A 82 19.69 -2.14 9.53
N THR A 83 18.53 -2.30 8.85
CA THR A 83 17.21 -2.41 9.45
C THR A 83 16.56 -3.67 8.92
N GLU A 84 16.10 -4.54 9.80
CA GLU A 84 15.54 -5.83 9.45
C GLU A 84 14.01 -5.79 9.36
N LEU A 85 13.39 -5.06 10.29
CA LEU A 85 11.94 -4.97 10.38
C LEU A 85 11.40 -4.08 9.27
N ILE A 86 10.44 -4.60 8.50
CA ILE A 86 9.82 -3.86 7.40
C ILE A 86 8.30 -3.89 7.47
N ILE A 87 7.69 -2.82 6.96
CA ILE A 87 6.32 -2.78 6.48
C ILE A 87 6.40 -2.58 4.96
N ALA A 88 5.73 -3.40 4.19
CA ALA A 88 5.76 -3.29 2.73
C ALA A 88 4.38 -3.10 2.15
N SER A 89 4.27 -2.26 1.11
CA SER A 89 3.07 -2.16 0.30
C SER A 89 2.95 -3.36 -0.64
N LEU A 90 1.71 -3.79 -0.86
CA LEU A 90 1.35 -4.79 -1.86
C LEU A 90 0.53 -4.11 -2.97
N PRO A 91 0.83 -4.43 -4.24
CA PRO A 91 0.13 -3.83 -5.37
C PRO A 91 -1.35 -4.24 -5.44
N GLU A 92 -2.19 -3.31 -5.91
CA GLU A 92 -3.64 -3.45 -5.97
C GLU A 92 -4.15 -4.48 -6.98
N GLU A 93 -3.34 -4.89 -7.95
CA GLU A 93 -3.79 -5.76 -9.05
C GLU A 93 -4.31 -7.11 -8.58
N LYS A 94 -3.98 -7.51 -7.38
CA LYS A 94 -4.38 -8.79 -6.79
C LYS A 94 -5.29 -8.66 -5.57
N VAL A 95 -5.65 -7.43 -5.19
CA VAL A 95 -6.56 -7.23 -4.06
C VAL A 95 -8.02 -7.31 -4.52
N PHE A 96 -8.84 -7.96 -3.73
CA PHE A 96 -10.29 -7.90 -3.80
C PHE A 96 -10.77 -6.98 -2.69
N LEU A 97 -11.33 -5.84 -3.07
CA LEU A 97 -11.96 -4.89 -2.15
C LEU A 97 -13.48 -5.05 -2.26
N SER A 98 -14.13 -5.28 -1.14
CA SER A 98 -15.57 -5.42 -1.07
C SER A 98 -16.14 -4.66 0.11
N ARG A 99 -17.17 -3.84 -0.14
CA ARG A 99 -17.95 -3.21 0.92
C ARG A 99 -19.15 -4.07 1.22
N ILE A 100 -19.22 -4.59 2.43
CA ILE A 100 -20.23 -5.57 2.83
C ILE A 100 -21.08 -5.04 3.98
N LYS A 101 -22.34 -5.47 4.01
CA LYS A 101 -23.21 -5.35 5.18
C LYS A 101 -23.08 -6.60 6.03
N PHE A 102 -22.82 -6.42 7.30
CA PHE A 102 -22.61 -7.52 8.22
C PHE A 102 -23.49 -7.39 9.45
N PRO A 103 -23.96 -8.49 10.04
CA PRO A 103 -24.75 -8.43 11.28
C PRO A 103 -23.93 -7.75 12.40
N LEU A 104 -24.64 -7.02 13.29
CA LEU A 104 -23.99 -6.46 14.48
C LEU A 104 -23.53 -7.61 15.39
N MET A 105 -22.24 -7.64 15.65
CA MET A 105 -21.63 -8.60 16.58
C MET A 105 -20.37 -8.01 17.19
N GLU A 106 -19.78 -8.72 18.13
CA GLU A 106 -18.50 -8.35 18.75
C GLU A 106 -17.36 -8.45 17.72
N GLU A 107 -16.42 -7.51 17.75
CA GLU A 107 -15.36 -7.36 16.75
C GLU A 107 -14.47 -8.62 16.61
N ASP A 108 -14.21 -9.32 17.72
CA ASP A 108 -13.46 -10.57 17.74
C ASP A 108 -14.16 -11.72 17.01
N LYS A 109 -15.50 -11.70 16.94
CA LYS A 109 -16.29 -12.70 16.21
C LYS A 109 -16.47 -12.41 14.73
N ILE A 110 -16.25 -11.15 14.30
CA ILE A 110 -16.42 -10.75 12.90
C ILE A 110 -15.47 -11.54 12.01
N LYS A 111 -14.21 -11.66 12.41
CA LYS A 111 -13.19 -12.37 11.62
C LYS A 111 -13.54 -13.84 11.38
N GLU A 112 -14.02 -14.52 12.43
CA GLU A 112 -14.44 -15.93 12.33
C GLU A 112 -15.67 -16.08 11.42
N ALA A 113 -16.68 -15.21 11.60
CA ALA A 113 -17.89 -15.23 10.79
C ALA A 113 -17.61 -14.87 9.31
N LEU A 114 -16.70 -13.92 9.04
CA LEU A 114 -16.25 -13.59 7.69
C LEU A 114 -15.52 -14.76 7.02
N SER A 115 -14.67 -15.46 7.78
CA SER A 115 -13.95 -16.63 7.27
C SER A 115 -14.91 -17.70 6.74
N LEU A 116 -16.04 -17.91 7.42
CA LEU A 116 -17.05 -18.91 7.01
C LEU A 116 -17.88 -18.53 5.78
N GLN A 117 -17.89 -17.25 5.42
CA GLN A 117 -18.69 -16.68 4.33
C GLN A 117 -17.84 -15.95 3.28
N LEU A 118 -16.52 -16.13 3.32
CA LEU A 118 -15.60 -15.33 2.51
C LEU A 118 -15.85 -15.48 1.00
N ASP A 119 -16.20 -16.67 0.56
CA ASP A 119 -16.52 -16.99 -0.83
C ASP A 119 -17.80 -16.30 -1.36
N GLU A 120 -18.66 -15.80 -0.47
CA GLU A 120 -19.81 -14.96 -0.86
C GLU A 120 -19.39 -13.52 -1.25
N TYR A 121 -18.23 -13.07 -0.77
CA TYR A 121 -17.77 -11.67 -0.91
C TYR A 121 -16.58 -11.51 -1.84
N VAL A 122 -15.74 -12.53 -1.96
CA VAL A 122 -14.54 -12.52 -2.81
C VAL A 122 -14.45 -13.82 -3.60
N PRO A 123 -13.90 -13.81 -4.83
CA PRO A 123 -13.80 -15.00 -5.67
C PRO A 123 -12.62 -15.91 -5.27
N LEU A 124 -12.43 -16.11 -3.96
CA LEU A 124 -11.37 -16.93 -3.38
C LEU A 124 -11.93 -17.71 -2.20
N PRO A 125 -11.66 -19.01 -2.10
CA PRO A 125 -11.98 -19.78 -0.91
C PRO A 125 -11.13 -19.29 0.28
N ASP A 126 -11.64 -19.44 1.50
CA ASP A 126 -10.96 -19.02 2.74
C ASP A 126 -9.54 -19.60 2.84
N THR A 127 -9.34 -20.85 2.43
CA THR A 127 -8.04 -21.52 2.46
C THR A 127 -6.99 -20.88 1.54
N GLU A 128 -7.42 -20.20 0.48
CA GLU A 128 -6.56 -19.57 -0.52
C GLU A 128 -6.48 -18.03 -0.36
N ALA A 129 -7.19 -17.46 0.60
CA ALA A 129 -7.20 -16.05 0.87
C ALA A 129 -6.44 -15.68 2.15
N ILE A 130 -5.88 -14.48 2.16
CA ILE A 130 -5.50 -13.73 3.36
C ILE A 130 -6.33 -12.46 3.32
N PHE A 131 -7.13 -12.22 4.34
CA PHE A 131 -8.02 -11.07 4.39
C PHE A 131 -7.92 -10.30 5.70
N ASP A 132 -8.28 -9.05 5.61
CA ASP A 132 -8.49 -8.16 6.76
C ASP A 132 -9.68 -7.24 6.49
N PHE A 133 -10.22 -6.60 7.52
CA PHE A 133 -11.38 -5.75 7.38
C PHE A 133 -11.29 -4.52 8.28
N ASP A 134 -11.95 -3.48 7.83
CA ASP A 134 -12.20 -2.27 8.61
C ASP A 134 -13.69 -2.10 8.87
N ILE A 135 -14.07 -1.76 10.09
CA ILE A 135 -15.42 -1.31 10.39
C ILE A 135 -15.54 0.15 9.95
N ILE A 136 -16.45 0.44 9.02
CA ILE A 136 -16.64 1.79 8.49
C ILE A 136 -17.58 2.57 9.39
N ASN A 137 -18.81 2.06 9.59
CA ASN A 137 -19.86 2.67 10.39
C ASN A 137 -20.87 1.63 10.87
N ASP A 138 -21.54 1.93 11.99
CA ASP A 138 -22.77 1.27 12.39
C ASP A 138 -23.93 1.96 11.66
N PHE A 139 -24.76 1.20 10.99
CA PHE A 139 -25.92 1.74 10.28
C PHE A 139 -27.22 1.20 10.87
N ILE A 140 -28.13 2.12 11.24
CA ILE A 140 -29.49 1.76 11.66
C ILE A 140 -30.35 1.69 10.40
N GLY A 141 -30.71 0.48 10.00
CA GLY A 141 -31.60 0.25 8.85
C GLY A 141 -33.07 0.66 9.14
N ASN A 142 -33.90 0.74 8.08
CA ASN A 142 -35.26 1.20 8.08
C ASN A 142 -36.22 0.42 9.02
N LYS A 143 -35.79 -0.68 9.64
CA LYS A 143 -36.54 -1.49 10.60
C LYS A 143 -35.94 -1.54 11.99
N GLY A 144 -35.01 -0.60 12.32
CA GLY A 144 -34.30 -0.59 13.60
C GLY A 144 -33.24 -1.68 13.74
N GLN A 145 -32.95 -2.44 12.68
CA GLN A 145 -31.85 -3.39 12.67
C GLN A 145 -30.55 -2.65 12.49
N VAL A 146 -29.63 -2.82 13.42
CA VAL A 146 -28.26 -2.26 13.33
C VAL A 146 -27.40 -3.23 12.54
N HIS A 147 -26.77 -2.72 11.49
CA HIS A 147 -25.80 -3.47 10.70
C HIS A 147 -24.44 -2.78 10.74
N LEU A 148 -23.38 -3.55 10.67
CA LEU A 148 -22.04 -3.05 10.44
C LEU A 148 -21.81 -2.91 8.93
N HIS A 149 -21.17 -1.83 8.53
CA HIS A 149 -20.57 -1.75 7.21
C HIS A 149 -19.07 -2.06 7.36
N LEU A 150 -18.63 -3.10 6.69
CA LEU A 150 -17.24 -3.51 6.69
C LEU A 150 -16.62 -3.23 5.32
N ASN A 151 -15.37 -2.81 5.35
CA ASN A 151 -14.50 -2.76 4.18
C ASN A 151 -13.60 -3.98 4.25
N LEU A 152 -13.86 -4.96 3.39
CA LEU A 152 -13.12 -6.22 3.32
C LEU A 152 -12.04 -6.09 2.25
N ALA A 153 -10.80 -6.39 2.60
CA ALA A 153 -9.69 -6.53 1.67
C ALA A 153 -9.16 -7.97 1.72
N ALA A 154 -9.07 -8.62 0.57
CA ALA A 154 -8.55 -9.97 0.48
C ALA A 154 -7.51 -10.10 -0.64
N PHE A 155 -6.45 -10.84 -0.37
CA PHE A 155 -5.41 -11.19 -1.33
C PHE A 155 -5.32 -12.70 -1.48
N PRO A 156 -4.92 -13.23 -2.67
CA PRO A 156 -4.50 -14.61 -2.78
C PRO A 156 -3.35 -14.91 -1.81
N ARG A 157 -3.49 -15.98 -1.04
CA ARG A 157 -2.46 -16.39 -0.04
C ARG A 157 -1.09 -16.56 -0.69
N SER A 158 -1.04 -17.26 -1.83
CA SER A 158 0.20 -17.49 -2.58
C SER A 158 0.90 -16.19 -3.00
N PHE A 159 0.13 -15.14 -3.28
CA PHE A 159 0.66 -13.82 -3.63
C PHE A 159 1.36 -13.17 -2.42
N VAL A 160 0.69 -13.09 -1.28
CA VAL A 160 1.26 -12.51 -0.04
C VAL A 160 2.48 -13.32 0.42
N GLU A 161 2.39 -14.66 0.36
CA GLU A 161 3.48 -15.55 0.73
C GLU A 161 4.70 -15.39 -0.18
N SER A 162 4.51 -15.14 -1.47
CA SER A 162 5.61 -14.88 -2.39
C SER A 162 6.42 -13.63 -2.00
N TYR A 163 5.74 -12.56 -1.62
CA TYR A 163 6.38 -11.33 -1.11
C TYR A 163 7.07 -11.56 0.23
N ARG A 164 6.38 -12.25 1.16
CA ARG A 164 6.97 -12.63 2.45
C ARG A 164 8.28 -13.41 2.28
N ASP A 165 8.25 -14.45 1.43
CA ASP A 165 9.39 -15.32 1.20
C ASP A 165 10.59 -14.60 0.60
N ILE A 166 10.34 -13.65 -0.31
CA ILE A 166 11.39 -12.83 -0.91
C ILE A 166 12.03 -11.90 0.12
N PHE A 167 11.23 -11.18 0.89
CA PHE A 167 11.77 -10.31 1.91
C PHE A 167 12.53 -11.11 2.97
N THR A 168 11.98 -12.24 3.41
CA THR A 168 12.64 -13.13 4.36
C THR A 168 13.93 -13.74 3.78
N GLY A 169 13.91 -14.16 2.52
CA GLY A 169 15.10 -14.67 1.81
C GLY A 169 16.21 -13.63 1.63
N ALA A 170 15.83 -12.34 1.63
CA ALA A 170 16.78 -11.23 1.60
C ALA A 170 17.25 -10.80 3.00
N GLY A 171 16.75 -11.42 4.07
CA GLY A 171 17.12 -11.13 5.46
C GLY A 171 16.30 -10.00 6.10
N PHE A 172 15.16 -9.62 5.51
CA PHE A 172 14.18 -8.76 6.15
C PHE A 172 13.16 -9.58 6.96
N ILE A 173 12.52 -8.92 7.91
CA ILE A 173 11.44 -9.46 8.74
C ILE A 173 10.19 -8.62 8.47
N PRO A 174 9.29 -9.05 7.57
CA PRO A 174 8.03 -8.35 7.34
C PRO A 174 7.14 -8.42 8.59
N VAL A 175 6.84 -7.26 9.17
CA VAL A 175 5.95 -7.17 10.35
C VAL A 175 4.52 -6.85 9.95
N ALA A 176 4.33 -6.24 8.77
CA ALA A 176 3.02 -6.01 8.17
C ALA A 176 3.13 -5.84 6.65
N PHE A 177 2.05 -6.19 5.97
CA PHE A 177 1.77 -5.79 4.60
C PHE A 177 0.56 -4.87 4.57
N GLU A 178 0.54 -3.94 3.65
CA GLU A 178 -0.55 -3.00 3.46
C GLU A 178 -0.84 -2.82 1.97
N MET A 179 -2.09 -2.54 1.61
CA MET A 179 -2.41 -2.13 0.24
C MET A 179 -1.71 -0.82 -0.11
N GLU A 180 -1.13 -0.74 -1.30
CA GLU A 180 -0.46 0.46 -1.81
C GLU A 180 -1.43 1.67 -1.77
N ALA A 181 -2.67 1.50 -2.26
CA ALA A 181 -3.70 2.54 -2.22
C ALA A 181 -4.02 3.04 -0.80
N GLN A 182 -4.08 2.17 0.20
CA GLN A 182 -4.32 2.56 1.58
C GLN A 182 -3.13 3.33 2.16
N ALA A 183 -1.90 2.91 1.82
CA ALA A 183 -0.69 3.57 2.27
C ALA A 183 -0.59 5.01 1.74
N PHE A 184 -0.80 5.21 0.43
CA PHE A 184 -0.73 6.57 -0.13
C PHE A 184 -1.94 7.43 0.24
N ALA A 185 -3.16 6.88 0.32
CA ALA A 185 -4.32 7.63 0.78
C ALA A 185 -4.10 8.17 2.22
N ARG A 186 -3.59 7.32 3.12
CA ARG A 186 -3.25 7.74 4.49
C ARG A 186 -2.14 8.79 4.53
N ALA A 187 -1.23 8.79 3.56
CA ALA A 187 -0.13 9.76 3.51
C ALA A 187 -0.57 11.13 3.00
N VAL A 188 -1.54 11.20 2.07
CA VAL A 188 -1.89 12.46 1.38
C VAL A 188 -3.26 13.03 1.77
N VAL A 189 -4.20 12.22 2.27
CA VAL A 189 -5.51 12.70 2.74
C VAL A 189 -5.38 13.24 4.17
N PRO A 190 -5.73 14.52 4.42
CA PRO A 190 -5.72 15.07 5.77
C PRO A 190 -6.62 14.28 6.72
N LYS A 191 -6.20 14.13 7.98
CA LYS A 191 -6.98 13.36 8.98
C LYS A 191 -8.34 13.98 9.30
N GLU A 192 -8.44 15.28 9.12
CA GLU A 192 -9.66 16.07 9.34
C GLU A 192 -10.62 16.01 8.15
N GLU A 193 -10.18 15.47 7.01
CA GLU A 193 -11.04 15.32 5.83
C GLU A 193 -12.07 14.21 6.05
N MET A 194 -13.33 14.59 6.10
CA MET A 194 -14.45 13.68 6.33
C MET A 194 -15.22 13.34 5.05
N GLY A 195 -14.92 14.04 3.95
CA GLY A 195 -15.52 13.83 2.64
C GLY A 195 -14.89 12.67 1.86
N ASP A 196 -15.49 12.41 0.70
CA ASP A 196 -14.92 11.45 -0.25
C ASP A 196 -13.82 12.14 -1.06
N VAL A 197 -12.63 11.55 -1.05
CA VAL A 197 -11.45 12.06 -1.75
C VAL A 197 -10.99 11.03 -2.77
N MET A 198 -10.83 11.47 -4.02
CA MET A 198 -10.15 10.66 -5.02
C MET A 198 -8.65 10.97 -5.01
N VAL A 199 -7.85 9.95 -4.79
CA VAL A 199 -6.39 10.01 -4.88
C VAL A 199 -5.95 9.31 -6.15
N VAL A 200 -5.07 9.93 -6.91
CA VAL A 200 -4.52 9.39 -8.15
C VAL A 200 -3.02 9.26 -7.99
N ASP A 201 -2.54 8.02 -8.00
CA ASP A 201 -1.11 7.72 -8.10
C ASP A 201 -0.73 7.48 -9.56
N PHE A 202 -0.12 8.48 -10.16
CA PHE A 202 0.34 8.43 -11.55
C PHE A 202 1.79 7.92 -11.59
N GLY A 203 1.93 6.59 -11.67
CA GLY A 203 3.22 5.93 -11.66
C GLY A 203 3.95 5.95 -13.01
N ARG A 204 4.96 5.10 -13.13
CA ARG A 204 5.71 4.93 -14.37
C ARG A 204 5.02 3.97 -15.34
N SER A 205 4.61 2.79 -14.87
CA SER A 205 4.01 1.74 -15.69
C SER A 205 2.49 1.66 -15.55
N ARG A 206 1.93 2.22 -14.49
CA ARG A 206 0.50 2.15 -14.17
C ARG A 206 0.03 3.38 -13.40
N THR A 207 -1.28 3.62 -13.47
CA THR A 207 -1.95 4.66 -12.69
C THR A 207 -3.00 4.01 -11.81
N THR A 208 -2.94 4.25 -10.49
CA THR A 208 -3.92 3.77 -9.52
C THR A 208 -4.84 4.91 -9.12
N PHE A 209 -6.14 4.65 -9.20
CA PHE A 209 -7.19 5.53 -8.68
C PHE A 209 -7.73 4.92 -7.39
N ALA A 210 -7.79 5.69 -6.34
CA ALA A 210 -8.38 5.28 -5.08
C ALA A 210 -9.41 6.31 -4.61
N ILE A 211 -10.55 5.83 -4.14
CA ILE A 211 -11.54 6.67 -3.45
C ILE A 211 -11.43 6.34 -1.97
N ALA A 212 -11.11 7.35 -1.18
CA ALA A 212 -11.01 7.27 0.27
C ALA A 212 -12.12 8.10 0.92
N SER A 213 -12.73 7.57 1.96
CA SER A 213 -13.73 8.25 2.79
C SER A 213 -13.39 8.04 4.25
N GLY A 214 -13.32 9.14 5.02
CA GLY A 214 -12.91 9.08 6.42
C GLY A 214 -11.52 8.45 6.64
N GLY A 215 -10.59 8.68 5.70
CA GLY A 215 -9.23 8.15 5.75
C GLY A 215 -9.07 6.66 5.39
N LYS A 216 -10.14 6.00 4.92
CA LYS A 216 -10.13 4.59 4.52
C LYS A 216 -10.47 4.45 3.04
N VAL A 217 -9.69 3.66 2.32
CA VAL A 217 -9.94 3.37 0.90
C VAL A 217 -11.19 2.52 0.77
N GLN A 218 -12.15 3.02 0.00
CA GLN A 218 -13.42 2.34 -0.28
C GLN A 218 -13.42 1.61 -1.62
N PHE A 219 -12.59 2.10 -2.54
CA PHE A 219 -12.44 1.56 -3.89
C PHE A 219 -11.05 1.87 -4.40
N ALA A 220 -10.44 0.94 -5.08
CA ALA A 220 -9.20 1.15 -5.82
C ALA A 220 -9.25 0.41 -7.15
N THR A 221 -8.65 0.99 -8.16
CA THR A 221 -8.48 0.37 -9.49
C THR A 221 -7.22 0.87 -10.14
N THR A 222 -6.60 0.02 -10.93
CA THR A 222 -5.34 0.31 -11.63
C THR A 222 -5.52 0.16 -13.12
N ILE A 223 -4.99 1.12 -13.89
CA ILE A 223 -4.94 1.06 -15.35
C ILE A 223 -3.50 1.11 -15.84
N ASN A 224 -3.23 0.44 -16.98
CA ASN A 224 -1.92 0.39 -17.62
C ASN A 224 -1.70 1.60 -18.56
N LEU A 225 -2.03 2.80 -18.08
CA LEU A 225 -1.77 4.06 -18.75
C LEU A 225 -1.03 4.96 -17.77
N ALA A 226 0.23 5.29 -18.06
CA ALA A 226 1.10 5.98 -17.10
C ALA A 226 2.26 6.70 -17.80
N GLY A 227 3.31 7.03 -17.05
CA GLY A 227 4.47 7.77 -17.55
C GLY A 227 5.14 7.16 -18.78
N GLU A 228 5.18 5.83 -18.89
CA GLU A 228 5.77 5.15 -20.07
C GLU A 228 4.99 5.43 -21.37
N GLU A 229 3.66 5.54 -21.32
CA GLU A 229 2.87 5.88 -22.50
C GLU A 229 3.11 7.33 -22.93
N ILE A 230 3.30 8.23 -21.98
CA ILE A 230 3.71 9.61 -22.27
C ILE A 230 5.11 9.62 -22.91
N GLU A 231 6.05 8.82 -22.38
CA GLU A 231 7.39 8.69 -22.97
C GLU A 231 7.36 8.18 -24.41
N LYS A 232 6.56 7.14 -24.68
CA LYS A 232 6.35 6.63 -26.04
C LYS A 232 5.76 7.69 -26.97
N ALA A 233 4.78 8.47 -26.47
CA ALA A 233 4.21 9.57 -27.23
C ALA A 233 5.24 10.66 -27.57
N PHE A 234 6.11 11.04 -26.65
CA PHE A 234 7.21 11.97 -26.91
C PHE A 234 8.18 11.45 -27.98
N ILE A 235 8.62 10.20 -27.85
CA ILE A 235 9.51 9.57 -28.81
C ILE A 235 8.88 9.59 -30.23
N SER A 236 7.62 9.19 -30.33
CA SER A 236 6.94 9.07 -31.62
C SER A 236 6.63 10.42 -32.29
N HIS A 237 6.18 11.42 -31.51
CA HIS A 237 5.73 12.71 -32.04
C HIS A 237 6.88 13.74 -32.15
N LEU A 238 7.79 13.78 -31.18
CA LEU A 238 8.89 14.73 -31.17
C LEU A 238 10.16 14.17 -31.82
N LYS A 239 10.19 12.86 -32.13
CA LYS A 239 11.34 12.16 -32.72
C LYS A 239 12.63 12.36 -31.91
N ILE A 240 12.51 12.40 -30.60
CA ILE A 240 13.64 12.51 -29.68
C ILE A 240 14.05 11.14 -29.15
N ASP A 241 15.31 11.00 -28.81
CA ASP A 241 15.84 9.74 -28.26
C ASP A 241 15.30 9.48 -26.84
N ARG A 242 15.23 8.21 -26.46
CA ARG A 242 14.76 7.79 -25.13
C ARG A 242 15.54 8.46 -23.99
N SER A 243 16.83 8.74 -24.18
CA SER A 243 17.67 9.44 -23.21
C SER A 243 17.27 10.92 -22.99
N GLU A 244 16.64 11.54 -23.99
CA GLU A 244 16.22 12.94 -23.94
C GLU A 244 14.81 13.10 -23.37
N VAL A 245 13.98 12.04 -23.40
CA VAL A 245 12.59 12.07 -22.97
C VAL A 245 12.44 12.49 -21.50
N GLU A 246 13.27 11.94 -20.62
CA GLU A 246 13.22 12.27 -19.20
C GLU A 246 13.53 13.74 -18.95
N LYS A 247 14.50 14.28 -19.68
CA LYS A 247 14.82 15.71 -19.66
C LYS A 247 13.69 16.56 -20.22
N ALA A 248 13.09 16.15 -21.34
CA ALA A 248 11.95 16.84 -21.91
C ALA A 248 10.73 16.87 -20.97
N LYS A 249 10.44 15.77 -20.26
CA LYS A 249 9.37 15.72 -19.25
C LYS A 249 9.61 16.71 -18.12
N ARG A 250 10.82 16.80 -17.62
CA ARG A 250 11.19 17.70 -16.50
C ARG A 250 11.21 19.16 -16.93
N ASP A 251 11.80 19.45 -18.08
CA ASP A 251 12.07 20.84 -18.53
C ASP A 251 10.85 21.50 -19.18
N ILE A 252 10.03 20.72 -19.89
CA ILE A 252 8.88 21.22 -20.63
C ILE A 252 7.58 20.97 -19.86
N GLY A 253 7.38 19.77 -19.34
CA GLY A 253 6.16 19.35 -18.64
C GLY A 253 4.91 19.64 -19.47
N LEU A 254 3.82 20.02 -18.79
CA LEU A 254 2.56 20.46 -19.41
C LEU A 254 2.47 21.98 -19.57
N THR A 255 3.52 22.72 -19.21
CA THR A 255 3.53 24.18 -19.28
C THR A 255 3.76 24.64 -20.73
N LYS A 256 2.77 25.33 -21.30
CA LYS A 256 3.02 26.10 -22.54
C LYS A 256 4.07 27.14 -22.22
N ARG A 257 5.30 26.98 -22.73
CA ARG A 257 6.20 28.12 -22.84
C ARG A 257 5.56 29.12 -23.82
N LYS A 258 5.29 30.33 -23.31
CA LYS A 258 4.95 31.49 -24.16
C LYS A 258 6.12 31.83 -25.03
#